data_616d9ab7d470ca0bb0ad147e83d68089
#
_entry.id   616d9ab7d470ca0bb0ad147e83d68089
#
_cell.length_a   1.000
_cell.length_b   1.000
_cell.length_c   1.000
_cell.angle_alpha   90.00
_cell.angle_beta   90.00
_cell.angle_gamma   90.00
#
_symmetry.space_group_name_H-M   'P 1'
#
loop_
_entity.id
_entity.type
_entity.pdbx_description
1 polymer ?
#
loop_
_entity_poly.entity_id
_entity_poly.type
_entity_poly.pdbx_seq_one_letter_code
_entity_poly.pdbx_strand_id
1 'polypeptide(L)'
;MLIVSDTSPLIWLSKIGKIDLLKKLYGEVIIPEEVYKEAVERGLQEGFSDALVVKECVEQGWIKVLKLDDGGVKLCQRMMEHAFEIHLGEVQAIILAREMGALLLMDESCGRAFAEAWGLRVKGTLHVILKALREELLDKDRVREAVLQLVEKGFRIEPRLLARILKEIEGSDLQYKL
;
A
#
# COMPACT_ATOMS: atom_id res chain seq x y z
N MET A 1 9.29 -9.17 8.57
CA MET A 1 9.39 -7.67 8.56
C MET A 1 7.99 -7.13 8.72
N LEU A 2 7.73 -6.29 9.73
CA LEU A 2 6.41 -5.71 9.96
C LEU A 2 6.04 -4.72 8.82
N ILE A 3 4.79 -4.78 8.41
CA ILE A 3 4.23 -3.94 7.34
C ILE A 3 2.98 -3.23 7.87
N VAL A 4 2.92 -1.92 7.65
CA VAL A 4 1.69 -1.14 7.78
C VAL A 4 1.27 -0.67 6.39
N SER A 5 0.00 -0.78 6.05
CA SER A 5 -0.52 -0.31 4.76
C SER A 5 -1.52 0.82 4.94
N ASP A 6 -1.40 1.81 4.07
CA ASP A 6 -2.46 2.76 3.77
C ASP A 6 -3.52 2.11 2.85
N THR A 7 -4.61 2.83 2.60
CA THR A 7 -5.76 2.40 1.80
C THR A 7 -5.40 2.08 0.35
N SER A 8 -4.58 2.91 -0.30
CA SER A 8 -4.36 2.82 -1.74
C SER A 8 -3.70 1.53 -2.21
N PRO A 9 -2.64 0.97 -1.56
CA PRO A 9 -2.07 -0.30 -1.98
C PRO A 9 -3.03 -1.48 -1.86
N LEU A 10 -3.91 -1.47 -0.85
CA LEU A 10 -4.93 -2.51 -0.68
C LEU A 10 -5.93 -2.50 -1.84
N ILE A 11 -6.44 -1.31 -2.17
CA ILE A 11 -7.41 -1.12 -3.24
C ILE A 11 -6.80 -1.51 -4.59
N TRP A 12 -5.62 -0.99 -4.93
CA TRP A 12 -5.01 -1.24 -6.23
C TRP A 12 -4.65 -2.71 -6.44
N LEU A 13 -4.08 -3.36 -5.43
CA LEU A 13 -3.77 -4.79 -5.51
C LEU A 13 -5.04 -5.65 -5.58
N SER A 14 -6.12 -5.26 -4.89
CA SER A 14 -7.42 -5.93 -4.99
C SER A 14 -8.03 -5.79 -6.39
N LYS A 15 -8.02 -4.58 -6.96
CA LYS A 15 -8.54 -4.29 -8.31
C LYS A 15 -7.91 -5.13 -9.42
N ILE A 16 -6.65 -5.51 -9.26
CA ILE A 16 -5.93 -6.36 -10.23
C ILE A 16 -5.83 -7.83 -9.77
N GLY A 17 -6.54 -8.22 -8.70
CA GLY A 17 -6.54 -9.59 -8.19
C GLY A 17 -5.18 -10.07 -7.68
N LYS A 18 -4.39 -9.18 -7.08
CA LYS A 18 -3.03 -9.46 -6.60
C LYS A 18 -2.81 -9.13 -5.12
N ILE A 19 -3.87 -8.93 -4.34
CA ILE A 19 -3.74 -8.60 -2.91
C ILE A 19 -3.04 -9.71 -2.12
N ASP A 20 -3.15 -10.97 -2.55
CA ASP A 20 -2.49 -12.13 -1.97
C ASP A 20 -0.95 -12.04 -1.98
N LEU A 21 -0.37 -11.22 -2.86
CA LEU A 21 1.05 -10.92 -2.86
C LEU A 21 1.51 -10.32 -1.53
N LEU A 22 0.68 -9.52 -0.87
CA LEU A 22 0.99 -8.97 0.45
C LEU A 22 1.20 -10.08 1.47
N LYS A 23 0.29 -11.07 1.50
CA LYS A 23 0.42 -12.24 2.38
C LYS A 23 1.66 -13.07 2.05
N LYS A 24 1.90 -13.33 0.76
CA LYS A 24 3.04 -14.13 0.31
C LYS A 24 4.39 -13.49 0.61
N LEU A 25 4.51 -12.16 0.44
CA LEU A 25 5.74 -11.42 0.61
C LEU A 25 6.05 -11.07 2.07
N TYR A 26 5.01 -10.86 2.89
CA TYR A 26 5.15 -10.25 4.21
C TYR A 26 4.49 -11.06 5.33
N GLY A 27 3.61 -11.99 5.00
CA GLY A 27 2.85 -12.79 5.95
C GLY A 27 1.64 -12.05 6.49
N GLU A 28 1.86 -11.10 7.39
CA GLU A 28 0.82 -10.29 8.03
C GLU A 28 0.98 -8.82 7.66
N VAL A 29 -0.14 -8.13 7.45
CA VAL A 29 -0.21 -6.70 7.18
C VAL A 29 -1.09 -6.02 8.22
N ILE A 30 -0.61 -4.91 8.75
CA ILE A 30 -1.34 -4.11 9.73
C ILE A 30 -1.95 -2.90 9.02
N ILE A 31 -3.18 -2.57 9.37
CA ILE A 31 -3.87 -1.37 8.92
C ILE A 31 -4.51 -0.64 10.11
N PRO A 32 -4.53 0.68 10.12
CA PRO A 32 -5.28 1.42 11.13
C PRO A 32 -6.80 1.33 10.90
N GLU A 33 -7.60 1.66 11.93
CA GLU A 33 -9.07 1.64 11.84
C GLU A 33 -9.61 2.52 10.72
N GLU A 34 -9.04 3.70 10.49
CA GLU A 34 -9.53 4.60 9.45
C GLU A 34 -9.29 4.02 8.04
N VAL A 35 -8.14 3.36 7.83
CA VAL A 35 -7.88 2.62 6.57
C VAL A 35 -8.90 1.50 6.37
N TYR A 36 -9.27 0.77 7.43
CA TYR A 36 -10.34 -0.22 7.34
C TYR A 36 -11.69 0.41 6.97
N LYS A 37 -12.06 1.52 7.59
CA LYS A 37 -13.29 2.25 7.25
C LYS A 37 -13.29 2.70 5.80
N GLU A 38 -12.17 3.25 5.32
CA GLU A 38 -12.03 3.70 3.93
C GLU A 38 -12.10 2.54 2.94
N ALA A 39 -11.23 1.54 3.11
CA ALA A 39 -11.07 0.45 2.16
C ALA A 39 -12.24 -0.53 2.17
N VAL A 40 -12.91 -0.70 3.32
CA VAL A 40 -13.97 -1.71 3.48
C VAL A 40 -15.34 -1.06 3.66
N GLU A 41 -15.55 -0.27 4.73
CA GLU A 41 -16.90 0.18 5.08
C GLU A 41 -17.45 1.15 4.02
N ARG A 42 -16.69 2.20 3.66
CA ARG A 42 -17.09 3.16 2.62
C ARG A 42 -17.12 2.49 1.25
N GLY A 43 -16.13 1.65 0.94
CA GLY A 43 -16.08 0.92 -0.32
C GLY A 43 -17.29 0.02 -0.54
N LEU A 44 -17.77 -0.67 0.50
CA LEU A 44 -18.99 -1.48 0.44
C LEU A 44 -20.25 -0.62 0.26
N GLN A 45 -20.33 0.53 0.95
CA GLN A 45 -21.46 1.47 0.80
C GLN A 45 -21.55 2.03 -0.63
N GLU A 46 -20.41 2.22 -1.29
CA GLU A 46 -20.31 2.69 -2.67
C GLU A 46 -20.41 1.55 -3.71
N GLY A 47 -20.49 0.29 -3.26
CA GLY A 47 -20.66 -0.88 -4.12
C GLY A 47 -19.38 -1.37 -4.81
N PHE A 48 -18.19 -1.01 -4.29
CA PHE A 48 -16.92 -1.44 -4.86
C PHE A 48 -16.61 -2.90 -4.50
N SER A 49 -16.32 -3.72 -5.51
CA SER A 49 -16.00 -5.15 -5.34
C SER A 49 -14.66 -5.39 -4.64
N ASP A 50 -13.69 -4.49 -4.80
CA ASP A 50 -12.40 -4.55 -4.12
C ASP A 50 -12.53 -4.44 -2.59
N ALA A 51 -13.55 -3.74 -2.09
CA ALA A 51 -13.85 -3.67 -0.66
C ALA A 51 -14.22 -5.03 -0.05
N LEU A 52 -14.94 -5.88 -0.78
CA LEU A 52 -15.23 -7.27 -0.36
C LEU A 52 -13.95 -8.09 -0.24
N VAL A 53 -13.04 -7.94 -1.20
CA VAL A 53 -11.76 -8.66 -1.21
C VAL A 53 -10.91 -8.29 0.00
N VAL A 54 -10.81 -6.98 0.32
CA VAL A 54 -10.07 -6.51 1.51
C VAL A 54 -10.74 -7.04 2.78
N LYS A 55 -12.09 -6.99 2.87
CA LYS A 55 -12.85 -7.52 4.02
C LYS A 55 -12.54 -9.00 4.26
N GLU A 56 -12.57 -9.82 3.22
CA GLU A 56 -12.24 -11.25 3.31
C GLU A 56 -10.81 -11.47 3.85
N CYS A 57 -9.85 -10.65 3.43
CA CYS A 57 -8.47 -10.72 3.92
C CYS A 57 -8.37 -10.42 5.43
N VAL A 58 -9.18 -9.48 5.92
CA VAL A 58 -9.30 -9.18 7.36
C VAL A 58 -9.96 -10.34 8.10
N GLU A 59 -11.06 -10.90 7.58
CA GLU A 59 -11.76 -12.05 8.16
C GLU A 59 -10.87 -13.31 8.21
N GLN A 60 -10.01 -13.50 7.20
CA GLN A 60 -8.98 -14.55 7.20
C GLN A 60 -7.85 -14.30 8.21
N GLY A 61 -7.79 -13.12 8.81
CA GLY A 61 -6.91 -12.78 9.92
C GLY A 61 -5.46 -12.46 9.56
N TRP A 62 -5.10 -12.34 8.28
CA TRP A 62 -3.74 -11.93 7.89
C TRP A 62 -3.63 -10.42 7.61
N ILE A 63 -4.74 -9.70 7.41
CA ILE A 63 -4.80 -8.25 7.57
C ILE A 63 -5.35 -7.96 8.96
N LYS A 64 -4.56 -7.26 9.79
CA LYS A 64 -4.89 -6.93 11.18
C LYS A 64 -5.27 -5.46 11.29
N VAL A 65 -6.45 -5.19 11.82
CA VAL A 65 -6.88 -3.83 12.12
C VAL A 65 -6.41 -3.45 13.52
N LEU A 66 -5.63 -2.39 13.63
CA LEU A 66 -5.14 -1.88 14.91
C LEU A 66 -5.64 -0.45 15.16
N LYS A 67 -5.89 -0.15 16.44
CA LYS A 67 -6.16 1.19 16.94
C LYS A 67 -4.86 1.87 17.34
N LEU A 68 -4.82 3.19 17.16
CA LEU A 68 -3.81 4.00 17.82
C LEU A 68 -4.04 3.96 19.35
N ASP A 69 -2.99 3.98 20.10
CA ASP A 69 -3.06 4.22 21.55
C ASP A 69 -3.39 5.71 21.85
N ASP A 70 -3.57 6.06 23.12
CA ASP A 70 -3.90 7.43 23.53
C ASP A 70 -2.84 8.46 23.10
N GLY A 71 -1.58 8.07 23.05
CA GLY A 71 -0.47 8.88 22.58
C GLY A 71 -0.55 9.13 21.08
N GLY A 72 -0.77 8.08 20.32
CA GLY A 72 -0.96 8.10 18.86
C GLY A 72 -2.19 8.92 18.46
N VAL A 73 -3.30 8.81 19.20
CA VAL A 73 -4.52 9.62 18.95
C VAL A 73 -4.22 11.11 19.12
N LYS A 74 -3.55 11.49 20.21
CA LYS A 74 -3.18 12.91 20.44
C LYS A 74 -2.21 13.42 19.39
N LEU A 75 -1.27 12.59 18.95
CA LEU A 75 -0.33 12.94 17.90
C LEU A 75 -1.08 13.11 16.56
N CYS A 76 -1.98 12.18 16.23
CA CYS A 76 -2.81 12.25 15.04
C CYS A 76 -3.63 13.56 14.98
N GLN A 77 -4.29 13.94 16.07
CA GLN A 77 -5.03 15.21 16.15
C GLN A 77 -4.14 16.41 15.84
N ARG A 78 -2.95 16.50 16.48
CA ARG A 78 -2.00 17.60 16.22
C ARG A 78 -1.50 17.63 14.78
N MET A 79 -1.24 16.46 14.20
CA MET A 79 -0.82 16.38 12.80
C MET A 79 -1.91 16.88 11.86
N MET A 80 -3.15 16.48 12.09
CA MET A 80 -4.29 16.91 11.28
C MET A 80 -4.58 18.41 11.35
N GLU A 81 -4.23 19.08 12.45
CA GLU A 81 -4.34 20.54 12.57
C GLU A 81 -3.40 21.31 11.60
N HIS A 82 -2.32 20.68 11.16
CA HIS A 82 -1.27 21.29 10.35
C HIS A 82 -1.07 20.64 8.98
N ALA A 83 -1.68 19.50 8.74
CA ALA A 83 -1.51 18.71 7.50
C ALA A 83 -2.69 18.95 6.54
N PHE A 84 -2.62 19.97 5.70
CA PHE A 84 -3.70 20.35 4.78
C PHE A 84 -3.88 19.39 3.58
N GLU A 85 -2.90 18.53 3.30
CA GLU A 85 -2.89 17.67 2.11
C GLU A 85 -2.79 16.17 2.42
N ILE A 86 -2.87 15.79 3.70
CA ILE A 86 -2.76 14.39 4.14
C ILE A 86 -4.06 13.96 4.81
N HIS A 87 -4.58 12.81 4.42
CA HIS A 87 -5.82 12.28 4.94
C HIS A 87 -5.64 11.55 6.27
N LEU A 88 -6.73 11.39 7.01
CA LEU A 88 -6.72 10.79 8.35
C LEU A 88 -6.15 9.36 8.33
N GLY A 89 -6.53 8.54 7.35
CA GLY A 89 -6.02 7.18 7.19
C GLY A 89 -4.49 7.15 7.00
N GLU A 90 -3.95 8.05 6.16
CA GLU A 90 -2.52 8.18 5.92
C GLU A 90 -1.77 8.59 7.20
N VAL A 91 -2.28 9.57 7.95
CA VAL A 91 -1.68 10.01 9.22
C VAL A 91 -1.65 8.86 10.23
N GLN A 92 -2.76 8.12 10.37
CA GLN A 92 -2.80 6.96 11.27
C GLN A 92 -1.82 5.86 10.83
N ALA A 93 -1.70 5.59 9.52
CA ALA A 93 -0.75 4.61 8.99
C ALA A 93 0.71 5.02 9.25
N ILE A 94 1.03 6.31 9.10
CA ILE A 94 2.36 6.87 9.40
C ILE A 94 2.70 6.70 10.88
N ILE A 95 1.77 7.01 11.78
CA ILE A 95 1.98 6.88 13.22
C ILE A 95 2.22 5.41 13.59
N LEU A 96 1.34 4.50 13.18
CA LEU A 96 1.51 3.06 13.45
C LEU A 96 2.83 2.52 12.88
N ALA A 97 3.17 2.88 11.64
CA ALA A 97 4.43 2.44 11.04
C ALA A 97 5.64 2.90 11.85
N ARG A 98 5.60 4.13 12.37
CA ARG A 98 6.67 4.69 13.21
C ARG A 98 6.78 3.99 14.56
N GLU A 99 5.67 3.82 15.25
CA GLU A 99 5.62 3.17 16.57
C GLU A 99 6.11 1.72 16.50
N MET A 100 5.78 1.03 15.42
CA MET A 100 6.13 -0.38 15.20
C MET A 100 7.48 -0.60 14.52
N GLY A 101 8.16 0.47 14.04
CA GLY A 101 9.37 0.34 13.22
C GLY A 101 9.11 -0.41 11.90
N ALA A 102 7.88 -0.33 11.39
CA ALA A 102 7.41 -1.07 10.23
C ALA A 102 7.78 -0.40 8.89
N LEU A 103 7.75 -1.17 7.80
CA LEU A 103 7.70 -0.62 6.46
C LEU A 103 6.28 -0.12 6.19
N LEU A 104 6.16 1.11 5.69
CA LEU A 104 4.88 1.69 5.29
C LEU A 104 4.64 1.43 3.80
N LEU A 105 3.46 0.92 3.46
CA LEU A 105 2.95 0.85 2.10
C LEU A 105 1.99 2.02 1.86
N MET A 106 2.34 2.89 0.91
CA MET A 106 1.59 4.09 0.58
C MET A 106 1.93 4.56 -0.83
N ASP A 107 0.93 4.94 -1.64
CA ASP A 107 1.15 5.40 -3.01
C ASP A 107 1.09 6.92 -3.14
N GLU A 108 0.30 7.60 -2.31
CA GLU A 108 0.08 9.04 -2.42
C GLU A 108 1.36 9.84 -2.14
N SER A 109 1.71 10.76 -3.04
CA SER A 109 3.01 11.44 -3.03
C SER A 109 3.22 12.33 -1.81
N CYS A 110 2.18 13.07 -1.37
CA CYS A 110 2.25 13.94 -0.20
C CYS A 110 2.46 13.14 1.08
N GLY A 111 1.68 12.08 1.28
CA GLY A 111 1.81 11.17 2.42
C GLY A 111 3.18 10.47 2.46
N ARG A 112 3.69 10.02 1.30
CA ARG A 112 5.03 9.43 1.19
C ARG A 112 6.14 10.40 1.58
N ALA A 113 6.12 11.62 1.02
CA ALA A 113 7.13 12.64 1.33
C ALA A 113 7.13 12.98 2.83
N PHE A 114 5.95 13.09 3.42
CA PHE A 114 5.80 13.35 4.84
C PHE A 114 6.34 12.19 5.69
N ALA A 115 5.99 10.95 5.36
CA ALA A 115 6.47 9.77 6.05
C ALA A 115 8.00 9.60 5.95
N GLU A 116 8.58 9.86 4.77
CA GLU A 116 10.03 9.83 4.54
C GLU A 116 10.75 10.92 5.36
N ALA A 117 10.18 12.15 5.45
CA ALA A 117 10.68 13.20 6.32
C ALA A 117 10.67 12.82 7.82
N TRP A 118 9.75 11.91 8.21
CA TRP A 118 9.69 11.34 9.54
C TRP A 118 10.62 10.12 9.74
N GLY A 119 11.46 9.82 8.75
CA GLY A 119 12.46 8.74 8.80
C GLY A 119 11.88 7.36 8.52
N LEU A 120 10.66 7.25 8.00
CA LEU A 120 10.06 5.97 7.63
C LEU A 120 10.57 5.46 6.30
N ARG A 121 10.65 4.14 6.19
CA ARG A 121 10.82 3.48 4.90
C ARG A 121 9.45 3.33 4.26
N VAL A 122 9.26 3.95 3.09
CA VAL A 122 7.98 3.93 2.37
C VAL A 122 8.14 3.23 1.03
N LYS A 123 7.19 2.39 0.68
CA LYS A 123 7.06 1.71 -0.61
C LYS A 123 5.63 1.81 -1.10
N GLY A 124 5.39 1.58 -2.40
CA GLY A 124 4.07 1.64 -2.99
C GLY A 124 3.66 0.32 -3.66
N THR A 125 2.50 0.33 -4.29
CA THR A 125 1.93 -0.81 -5.02
C THR A 125 2.89 -1.40 -6.05
N LEU A 126 3.57 -0.57 -6.84
CA LEU A 126 4.55 -1.03 -7.83
C LEU A 126 5.71 -1.79 -7.20
N HIS A 127 6.16 -1.37 -6.01
CA HIS A 127 7.22 -2.09 -5.29
C HIS A 127 6.76 -3.50 -4.92
N VAL A 128 5.52 -3.69 -4.48
CA VAL A 128 4.98 -5.02 -4.15
C VAL A 128 5.03 -5.94 -5.37
N ILE A 129 4.59 -5.46 -6.53
CA ILE A 129 4.57 -6.22 -7.79
C ILE A 129 6.01 -6.57 -8.24
N LEU A 130 6.92 -5.59 -8.22
CA LEU A 130 8.32 -5.82 -8.62
C LEU A 130 9.07 -6.71 -7.62
N LYS A 131 8.74 -6.62 -6.33
CA LYS A 131 9.26 -7.53 -5.32
C LYS A 131 8.78 -8.97 -5.56
N ALA A 132 7.53 -9.16 -5.99
CA ALA A 132 7.00 -10.49 -6.33
C ALA A 132 7.77 -11.13 -7.50
N LEU A 133 8.28 -10.36 -8.46
CA LEU A 133 9.17 -10.87 -9.49
C LEU A 133 10.54 -11.32 -8.91
N ARG A 134 11.13 -10.52 -8.02
CA ARG A 134 12.42 -10.83 -7.39
C ARG A 134 12.37 -12.07 -6.50
N GLU A 135 11.24 -12.30 -5.86
CA GLU A 135 10.98 -13.47 -4.99
C GLU A 135 10.37 -14.64 -5.79
N GLU A 136 10.38 -14.56 -7.13
CA GLU A 136 9.89 -15.62 -8.04
C GLU A 136 8.41 -16.02 -7.81
N LEU A 137 7.62 -15.15 -7.17
CA LEU A 137 6.18 -15.36 -6.98
C LEU A 137 5.36 -15.06 -8.24
N LEU A 138 5.91 -14.22 -9.12
CA LEU A 138 5.39 -13.90 -10.44
C LEU A 138 6.53 -13.97 -11.47
N ASP A 139 6.23 -14.47 -12.66
CA ASP A 139 7.09 -14.38 -13.81
C ASP A 139 7.01 -12.99 -14.49
N LYS A 140 7.90 -12.73 -15.43
CA LYS A 140 8.00 -11.45 -16.15
C LYS A 140 6.70 -11.06 -16.87
N ASP A 141 6.00 -12.02 -17.48
CA ASP A 141 4.79 -11.76 -18.23
C ASP A 141 3.64 -11.37 -17.30
N ARG A 142 3.50 -12.06 -16.17
CA ARG A 142 2.50 -11.72 -15.14
C ARG A 142 2.76 -10.38 -14.47
N VAL A 143 4.03 -10.02 -14.27
CA VAL A 143 4.38 -8.70 -13.73
C VAL A 143 4.06 -7.60 -14.74
N ARG A 144 4.40 -7.80 -16.03
CA ARG A 144 4.03 -6.87 -17.11
C ARG A 144 2.52 -6.70 -17.18
N GLU A 145 1.77 -7.78 -17.17
CA GLU A 145 0.31 -7.77 -17.17
C GLU A 145 -0.25 -6.99 -15.97
N ALA A 146 0.24 -7.26 -14.75
CA ALA A 146 -0.21 -6.57 -13.55
C ALA A 146 0.05 -5.05 -13.63
N VAL A 147 1.22 -4.61 -14.12
CA VAL A 147 1.54 -3.19 -14.29
C VAL A 147 0.61 -2.54 -15.33
N LEU A 148 0.34 -3.20 -16.45
CA LEU A 148 -0.58 -2.69 -17.47
C LEU A 148 -2.01 -2.62 -16.97
N GLN A 149 -2.50 -3.64 -16.24
CA GLN A 149 -3.81 -3.62 -15.59
C GLN A 149 -3.96 -2.47 -14.58
N LEU A 150 -2.92 -2.14 -13.82
CA LEU A 150 -2.95 -0.96 -12.95
C LEU A 150 -3.20 0.32 -13.75
N VAL A 151 -2.47 0.51 -14.85
CA VAL A 151 -2.64 1.69 -15.72
C VAL A 151 -4.05 1.73 -16.33
N GLU A 152 -4.54 0.62 -16.85
CA GLU A 152 -5.89 0.50 -17.43
C GLU A 152 -6.99 0.82 -16.41
N LYS A 153 -6.78 0.46 -15.15
CA LYS A 153 -7.72 0.76 -14.05
C LYS A 153 -7.56 2.18 -13.48
N GLY A 154 -6.62 2.98 -14.02
CA GLY A 154 -6.44 4.39 -13.65
C GLY A 154 -5.35 4.67 -12.61
N PHE A 155 -4.50 3.69 -12.28
CA PHE A 155 -3.32 3.96 -11.45
C PHE A 155 -2.36 4.89 -12.18
N ARG A 156 -2.00 6.00 -11.56
CA ARG A 156 -1.16 7.01 -12.18
C ARG A 156 0.32 6.63 -12.07
N ILE A 157 0.94 6.38 -13.22
CA ILE A 157 2.39 6.14 -13.33
C ILE A 157 2.96 7.18 -14.30
N GLU A 158 4.04 7.83 -13.91
CA GLU A 158 4.74 8.72 -14.84
C GLU A 158 5.21 7.92 -16.07
N PRO A 159 5.00 8.42 -17.33
CA PRO A 159 5.33 7.65 -18.53
C PRO A 159 6.80 7.20 -18.61
N ARG A 160 7.74 8.01 -18.14
CA ARG A 160 9.16 7.65 -18.09
C ARG A 160 9.42 6.50 -17.10
N LEU A 161 8.74 6.52 -15.96
CA LEU A 161 8.84 5.45 -14.96
C LEU A 161 8.25 4.15 -15.50
N LEU A 162 7.08 4.21 -16.15
CA LEU A 162 6.45 3.05 -16.78
C LEU A 162 7.36 2.42 -17.82
N ALA A 163 7.88 3.22 -18.77
CA ALA A 163 8.79 2.74 -19.80
C ALA A 163 10.04 2.08 -19.20
N ARG A 164 10.58 2.64 -18.13
CA ARG A 164 11.71 2.10 -17.39
C ARG A 164 11.38 0.76 -16.74
N ILE A 165 10.24 0.65 -16.06
CA ILE A 165 9.78 -0.59 -15.42
C ILE A 165 9.60 -1.68 -16.47
N LEU A 166 8.94 -1.41 -17.59
CA LEU A 166 8.73 -2.39 -18.66
C LEU A 166 10.06 -2.88 -19.26
N LYS A 167 10.98 -1.95 -19.52
CA LYS A 167 12.33 -2.31 -20.02
C LYS A 167 13.10 -3.19 -19.04
N GLU A 168 12.92 -3.01 -17.74
CA GLU A 168 13.59 -3.81 -16.73
C GLU A 168 12.99 -5.19 -16.53
N ILE A 169 11.68 -5.30 -16.66
CA ILE A 169 11.02 -6.60 -16.69
C ILE A 169 11.60 -7.44 -17.84
N GLU A 170 11.95 -6.81 -18.98
CA GLU A 170 12.56 -7.47 -20.13
C GLU A 170 14.05 -7.81 -19.92
N GLY A 171 14.80 -6.89 -19.31
CA GLY A 171 16.22 -7.08 -18.99
C GLY A 171 16.46 -7.97 -17.78
N SER A 172 17.64 -8.66 -17.76
CA SER A 172 17.95 -9.65 -16.73
C SER A 172 18.37 -9.08 -15.37
N ASP A 173 18.53 -7.76 -15.24
CA ASP A 173 19.10 -7.13 -14.04
C ASP A 173 18.11 -6.16 -13.38
N LEU A 174 17.33 -6.70 -12.44
CA LEU A 174 16.53 -5.89 -11.52
C LEU A 174 17.43 -5.28 -10.42
N GLN A 175 18.30 -4.34 -10.77
CA GLN A 175 18.98 -3.47 -9.81
C GLN A 175 18.18 -2.18 -9.61
N TYR A 176 17.14 -2.20 -8.75
CA TYR A 176 16.45 -0.96 -8.34
C TYR A 176 16.37 -0.77 -6.84
N LYS A 177 16.91 0.37 -6.43
CA LYS A 177 16.48 1.11 -5.24
C LYS A 177 15.24 1.94 -5.64
N LEU A 178 14.06 1.39 -5.43
CA LEU A 178 12.80 2.14 -5.35
C LEU A 178 12.53 2.50 -3.92
#